data_3edd61fa459dee9bb308e23f636b25c6
#
_entry.id   3edd61fa459dee9bb308e23f636b25c6
#
_cell.length_a   1.000
_cell.length_b   1.000
_cell.length_c   1.000
_cell.angle_alpha   90.00
_cell.angle_beta   90.00
_cell.angle_gamma   90.00
#
_symmetry.space_group_name_H-M   'P 1'
#
loop_
_entity.id
_entity.type
_entity.pdbx_description
1 polymer ?
#
loop_
_entity_poly.entity_id
_entity_poly.type
_entity_poly.pdbx_seq_one_letter_code
_entity_poly.pdbx_strand_id
1 'polypeptide(L)'
;MTVDFAYKLRTRSGQGWAIRNIKLRMSRKLLYISGLVACFRCHLIFPEEGRESVFGDEDLRLEVVNVVDAIFSDKPLDIIATFGIEHTHLYATLSQLFGAYDEFLGILRDDGLRKHLETLAEGSGDHDPLYRQARTMSHRFRDSILEMLFDEQSELGLLTRLYGVV
;
A
#
# COMPACT_ATOMS: atom_id res chain seq x y z
N MET A 1 5.36 -8.26 -18.53
CA MET A 1 5.94 -7.50 -17.41
C MET A 1 6.86 -8.33 -16.51
N THR A 2 6.56 -9.57 -16.19
CA THR A 2 7.42 -10.47 -15.38
C THR A 2 8.73 -10.88 -16.05
N VAL A 3 8.73 -11.05 -17.38
CA VAL A 3 9.92 -11.45 -18.16
C VAL A 3 10.98 -10.34 -18.19
N ASP A 4 10.56 -9.07 -18.28
CA ASP A 4 11.48 -7.92 -18.32
C ASP A 4 12.18 -7.69 -16.97
N PHE A 5 11.51 -8.03 -15.86
CA PHE A 5 12.11 -7.96 -14.53
C PHE A 5 13.19 -9.02 -14.32
N ALA A 6 12.93 -10.26 -14.71
CA ALA A 6 13.90 -11.36 -14.61
C ALA A 6 15.11 -11.13 -15.56
N TYR A 7 14.88 -10.57 -16.75
CA TYR A 7 15.93 -10.21 -17.70
C TYR A 7 16.80 -9.07 -17.15
N LYS A 8 16.21 -8.01 -16.59
CA LYS A 8 16.96 -6.90 -15.97
C LYS A 8 17.72 -7.33 -14.70
N LEU A 9 17.24 -8.34 -13.99
CA LEU A 9 17.94 -8.93 -12.86
C LEU A 9 19.21 -9.68 -13.30
N ARG A 10 19.14 -10.40 -14.42
CA ARG A 10 20.29 -11.14 -14.99
C ARG A 10 21.31 -10.21 -15.65
N THR A 11 20.86 -9.17 -16.37
CA THR A 11 21.75 -8.30 -17.15
C THR A 11 22.42 -7.20 -16.34
N ARG A 12 21.91 -6.84 -15.17
CA ARG A 12 22.47 -5.80 -14.29
C ARG A 12 23.33 -6.34 -13.16
N SER A 13 23.75 -7.60 -13.19
CA SER A 13 24.68 -8.19 -12.20
C SER A 13 24.42 -7.76 -10.75
N GLY A 14 23.16 -7.73 -10.31
CA GLY A 14 22.78 -7.33 -8.94
C GLY A 14 22.75 -5.82 -8.66
N GLN A 15 23.23 -4.96 -9.56
CA GLN A 15 23.21 -3.52 -9.36
C GLN A 15 21.79 -2.98 -9.07
N GLY A 16 21.67 -2.14 -8.02
CA GLY A 16 20.43 -1.55 -7.60
C GLY A 16 19.44 -2.54 -6.96
N TRP A 17 19.88 -3.72 -6.52
CA TRP A 17 19.03 -4.68 -5.83
C TRP A 17 18.43 -4.09 -4.55
N ALA A 18 19.24 -3.35 -3.76
CA ALA A 18 18.82 -2.79 -2.48
C ALA A 18 17.70 -1.76 -2.65
N ILE A 19 17.89 -0.79 -3.55
CA ILE A 19 16.86 0.22 -3.83
C ILE A 19 15.59 -0.40 -4.42
N ARG A 20 15.72 -1.42 -5.28
CA ARG A 20 14.56 -2.14 -5.82
C ARG A 20 13.81 -2.90 -4.72
N ASN A 21 14.53 -3.56 -3.82
CA ASN A 21 13.95 -4.30 -2.70
C ASN A 21 13.15 -3.37 -1.80
N ILE A 22 13.70 -2.19 -1.44
CA ILE A 22 13.02 -1.19 -0.62
C ILE A 22 11.78 -0.65 -1.35
N LYS A 23 11.89 -0.28 -2.64
CA LYS A 23 10.74 0.17 -3.45
C LYS A 23 9.63 -0.89 -3.51
N LEU A 24 9.98 -2.16 -3.66
CA LEU A 24 9.02 -3.25 -3.64
C LEU A 24 8.28 -3.37 -2.30
N ARG A 25 9.03 -3.24 -1.21
CA ARG A 25 8.47 -3.33 0.15
C ARG A 25 7.54 -2.17 0.49
N MET A 26 7.78 -0.99 -0.05
CA MET A 26 7.00 0.22 0.23
C MET A 26 5.89 0.45 -0.80
N SER A 27 6.27 0.68 -2.06
CA SER A 27 5.31 1.11 -3.10
C SER A 27 4.30 0.02 -3.47
N ARG A 28 4.72 -1.27 -3.56
CA ARG A 28 3.76 -2.34 -3.86
C ARG A 28 2.77 -2.57 -2.73
N LYS A 29 3.23 -2.48 -1.48
CA LYS A 29 2.32 -2.61 -0.34
C LYS A 29 1.34 -1.45 -0.28
N LEU A 30 1.81 -0.21 -0.56
CA LEU A 30 0.92 0.94 -0.63
C LEU A 30 -0.17 0.75 -1.70
N LEU A 31 0.21 0.33 -2.90
CA LEU A 31 -0.75 0.07 -3.97
C LEU A 31 -1.74 -1.05 -3.61
N TYR A 32 -1.24 -2.12 -3.00
CA TYR A 32 -2.08 -3.23 -2.57
C TYR A 32 -3.10 -2.80 -1.52
N ILE A 33 -2.63 -2.11 -0.46
CA ILE A 33 -3.51 -1.71 0.63
C ILE A 33 -4.52 -0.64 0.20
N SER A 34 -4.12 0.33 -0.63
CA SER A 34 -5.05 1.33 -1.15
C SER A 34 -6.14 0.70 -2.02
N GLY A 35 -5.78 -0.27 -2.86
CA GLY A 35 -6.75 -1.03 -3.65
C GLY A 35 -7.71 -1.85 -2.78
N LEU A 36 -7.20 -2.50 -1.72
CA LEU A 36 -8.03 -3.25 -0.79
C LEU A 36 -9.00 -2.34 -0.02
N VAL A 37 -8.51 -1.21 0.50
CA VAL A 37 -9.34 -0.20 1.18
C VAL A 37 -10.41 0.36 0.23
N ALA A 38 -10.04 0.64 -1.03
CA ALA A 38 -11.01 1.10 -2.04
C ALA A 38 -12.11 0.07 -2.27
N CYS A 39 -11.75 -1.21 -2.45
CA CYS A 39 -12.73 -2.30 -2.62
C CYS A 39 -13.66 -2.44 -1.40
N PHE A 40 -13.12 -2.36 -0.19
CA PHE A 40 -13.92 -2.46 1.02
C PHE A 40 -14.82 -1.24 1.22
N ARG A 41 -14.35 -0.02 0.89
CA ARG A 41 -15.22 1.17 0.88
C ARG A 41 -16.39 1.00 -0.09
N CYS A 42 -16.15 0.48 -1.29
CA CYS A 42 -17.26 0.16 -2.21
C CYS A 42 -18.24 -0.84 -1.60
N HIS A 43 -17.76 -1.86 -0.88
CA HIS A 43 -18.62 -2.83 -0.21
C HIS A 43 -19.47 -2.18 0.90
N LEU A 44 -18.90 -1.24 1.68
CA LEU A 44 -19.60 -0.55 2.75
C LEU A 44 -20.69 0.42 2.21
N ILE A 45 -20.42 1.06 1.07
CA ILE A 45 -21.39 1.97 0.41
C ILE A 45 -22.55 1.18 -0.22
N PHE A 46 -22.25 -0.01 -0.76
CA PHE A 46 -23.23 -0.88 -1.42
C PHE A 46 -23.32 -2.25 -0.72
N PRO A 47 -23.99 -2.35 0.44
CA PRO A 47 -24.13 -3.60 1.17
C PRO A 47 -24.89 -4.67 0.38
N GLU A 48 -24.69 -5.94 0.72
CA GLU A 48 -25.23 -7.10 -0.04
C GLU A 48 -26.74 -7.10 -0.21
N GLU A 49 -27.47 -6.60 0.78
CA GLU A 49 -28.95 -6.57 0.80
C GLU A 49 -29.57 -5.72 -0.32
N GLY A 50 -28.80 -4.84 -0.95
CA GLY A 50 -29.25 -4.01 -2.08
C GLY A 50 -28.73 -4.43 -3.45
N ARG A 51 -27.82 -5.42 -3.54
CA ARG A 51 -27.11 -5.72 -4.79
C ARG A 51 -27.98 -6.32 -5.89
N GLU A 52 -28.98 -7.12 -5.55
CA GLU A 52 -29.89 -7.68 -6.55
C GLU A 52 -30.70 -6.56 -7.27
N SER A 53 -31.07 -5.52 -6.54
CA SER A 53 -31.75 -4.37 -7.14
C SER A 53 -30.84 -3.54 -8.04
N VAL A 54 -29.55 -3.43 -7.72
CA VAL A 54 -28.56 -2.72 -8.54
C VAL A 54 -28.38 -3.37 -9.92
N PHE A 55 -28.43 -4.69 -10.01
CA PHE A 55 -28.29 -5.39 -11.31
C PHE A 55 -29.53 -5.27 -12.20
N GLY A 56 -30.69 -4.99 -11.60
CA GLY A 56 -31.98 -4.80 -12.31
C GLY A 56 -32.26 -3.37 -12.74
N ASP A 57 -31.60 -2.39 -12.14
CA ASP A 57 -31.83 -0.97 -12.34
C ASP A 57 -30.64 -0.29 -12.99
N GLU A 58 -30.85 0.39 -14.12
CA GLU A 58 -29.77 1.02 -14.91
C GLU A 58 -29.24 2.28 -14.22
N ASP A 59 -30.12 3.05 -13.54
CA ASP A 59 -29.73 4.26 -12.82
C ASP A 59 -28.88 3.91 -11.60
N LEU A 60 -29.24 2.89 -10.84
CA LEU A 60 -28.45 2.40 -9.72
C LEU A 60 -27.10 1.84 -10.16
N ARG A 61 -27.04 1.15 -11.31
CA ARG A 61 -25.77 0.71 -11.89
C ARG A 61 -24.85 1.86 -12.24
N LEU A 62 -25.38 2.91 -12.81
CA LEU A 62 -24.63 4.11 -13.14
C LEU A 62 -24.12 4.82 -11.88
N GLU A 63 -24.91 4.88 -10.82
CA GLU A 63 -24.50 5.42 -9.53
C GLU A 63 -23.33 4.63 -8.93
N VAL A 64 -23.40 3.29 -8.93
CA VAL A 64 -22.30 2.41 -8.48
C VAL A 64 -21.03 2.67 -9.30
N VAL A 65 -21.13 2.75 -10.63
CA VAL A 65 -19.99 3.03 -11.50
C VAL A 65 -19.36 4.37 -11.16
N ASN A 66 -20.15 5.42 -10.95
CA ASN A 66 -19.64 6.75 -10.62
C ASN A 66 -18.92 6.77 -9.25
N VAL A 67 -19.46 6.08 -8.25
CA VAL A 67 -18.83 5.98 -6.92
C VAL A 67 -17.53 5.20 -6.99
N VAL A 68 -17.51 4.08 -7.70
CA VAL A 68 -16.30 3.26 -7.89
C VAL A 68 -15.25 4.06 -8.64
N ASP A 69 -15.61 4.75 -9.73
CA ASP A 69 -14.68 5.58 -10.50
C ASP A 69 -14.09 6.70 -9.64
N ALA A 70 -14.92 7.38 -8.84
CA ALA A 70 -14.46 8.42 -7.91
C ALA A 70 -13.44 7.88 -6.90
N ILE A 71 -13.72 6.74 -6.26
CA ILE A 71 -12.81 6.13 -5.28
C ILE A 71 -11.49 5.71 -5.93
N PHE A 72 -11.53 5.08 -7.11
CA PHE A 72 -10.32 4.60 -7.78
C PHE A 72 -9.57 5.69 -8.56
N SER A 73 -10.15 6.87 -8.75
CA SER A 73 -9.47 8.03 -9.31
C SER A 73 -8.56 8.73 -8.30
N ASP A 74 -8.76 8.49 -7.00
CA ASP A 74 -7.92 9.02 -5.94
C ASP A 74 -6.51 8.40 -5.95
N LYS A 75 -5.53 9.17 -5.46
CA LYS A 75 -4.19 8.64 -5.26
C LYS A 75 -4.16 7.64 -4.11
N PRO A 76 -3.26 6.65 -4.13
CA PRO A 76 -3.18 5.62 -3.10
C PRO A 76 -3.10 6.15 -1.66
N LEU A 77 -2.38 7.25 -1.42
CA LEU A 77 -2.30 7.86 -0.10
C LEU A 77 -3.59 8.58 0.29
N ASP A 78 -4.28 9.19 -0.69
CA ASP A 78 -5.54 9.90 -0.45
C ASP A 78 -6.66 8.91 -0.08
N ILE A 79 -6.71 7.73 -0.71
CA ILE A 79 -7.64 6.65 -0.36
C ILE A 79 -7.47 6.25 1.12
N ILE A 80 -6.22 6.04 1.55
CA ILE A 80 -5.91 5.64 2.92
C ILE A 80 -6.20 6.79 3.90
N ALA A 81 -5.88 8.04 3.53
CA ALA A 81 -6.12 9.21 4.36
C ALA A 81 -7.62 9.45 4.56
N THR A 82 -8.42 9.35 3.50
CA THR A 82 -9.89 9.49 3.58
C THR A 82 -10.48 8.45 4.51
N PHE A 83 -10.05 7.19 4.39
CA PHE A 83 -10.45 6.15 5.33
C PHE A 83 -10.08 6.49 6.78
N GLY A 84 -8.89 7.06 7.01
CA GLY A 84 -8.45 7.47 8.33
C GLY A 84 -9.28 8.61 8.95
N ILE A 85 -9.80 9.53 8.13
CA ILE A 85 -10.69 10.61 8.60
C ILE A 85 -11.99 10.04 9.16
N GLU A 86 -12.48 8.98 8.54
CA GLU A 86 -13.71 8.26 8.94
C GLU A 86 -13.48 7.41 10.21
N HIS A 87 -12.23 6.98 10.49
CA HIS A 87 -11.84 6.07 11.55
C HIS A 87 -10.80 6.69 12.50
N THR A 88 -11.22 7.65 13.32
CA THR A 88 -10.32 8.49 14.15
C THR A 88 -9.49 7.70 15.17
N HIS A 89 -9.94 6.53 15.61
CA HIS A 89 -9.18 5.66 16.50
C HIS A 89 -7.90 5.10 15.86
N LEU A 90 -7.82 5.10 14.51
CA LEU A 90 -6.64 4.68 13.75
C LEU A 90 -5.61 5.80 13.50
N TYR A 91 -5.83 7.02 14.01
CA TYR A 91 -4.93 8.15 13.74
C TYR A 91 -3.48 7.89 14.12
N ALA A 92 -3.22 7.22 15.24
CA ALA A 92 -1.86 6.91 15.65
C ALA A 92 -1.18 5.94 14.67
N THR A 93 -1.88 4.89 14.27
CA THR A 93 -1.43 3.88 13.31
C THR A 93 -1.18 4.49 11.93
N LEU A 94 -2.11 5.32 11.46
CA LEU A 94 -1.96 6.02 10.17
C LEU A 94 -0.85 7.06 10.18
N SER A 95 -0.65 7.76 11.30
CA SER A 95 0.48 8.67 11.47
C SER A 95 1.83 7.94 11.34
N GLN A 96 1.94 6.73 11.92
CA GLN A 96 3.12 5.90 11.78
C GLN A 96 3.31 5.40 10.34
N LEU A 97 2.22 5.00 9.69
CA LEU A 97 2.22 4.57 8.29
C LEU A 97 2.71 5.68 7.36
N PHE A 98 2.12 6.86 7.45
CA PHE A 98 2.50 8.01 6.62
C PHE A 98 3.91 8.50 6.96
N GLY A 99 4.31 8.53 8.23
CA GLY A 99 5.66 8.88 8.65
C GLY A 99 6.72 7.94 8.07
N ALA A 100 6.48 6.62 8.11
CA ALA A 100 7.37 5.64 7.49
C ALA A 100 7.44 5.81 5.97
N TYR A 101 6.32 6.16 5.32
CA TYR A 101 6.31 6.39 3.88
C TYR A 101 7.01 7.69 3.49
N ASP A 102 6.90 8.75 4.28
CA ASP A 102 7.62 10.01 4.07
C ASP A 102 9.13 9.84 4.24
N GLU A 103 9.58 9.09 5.26
CA GLU A 103 11.00 8.71 5.40
C GLU A 103 11.51 7.97 4.15
N PHE A 104 10.72 7.06 3.59
CA PHE A 104 11.05 6.36 2.34
C PHE A 104 11.19 7.34 1.16
N LEU A 105 10.27 8.28 1.02
CA LEU A 105 10.36 9.31 -0.01
C LEU A 105 11.57 10.22 0.20
N GLY A 106 11.93 10.51 1.45
CA GLY A 106 13.16 11.23 1.82
C GLY A 106 14.41 10.54 1.28
N ILE A 107 14.54 9.23 1.48
CA ILE A 107 15.65 8.44 0.93
C ILE A 107 15.67 8.51 -0.61
N LEU A 108 14.51 8.47 -1.27
CA LEU A 108 14.45 8.53 -2.72
C LEU A 108 14.77 9.91 -3.30
N ARG A 109 14.48 10.99 -2.56
CA ARG A 109 14.77 12.38 -2.97
C ARG A 109 16.22 12.73 -2.78
N ASP A 110 16.90 12.14 -1.80
CA ASP A 110 18.32 12.35 -1.56
C ASP A 110 19.16 11.55 -2.57
N ASP A 111 19.83 12.26 -3.46
CA ASP A 111 20.64 11.67 -4.51
C ASP A 111 21.81 10.84 -3.97
N GLY A 112 22.41 11.25 -2.84
CA GLY A 112 23.50 10.54 -2.17
C GLY A 112 23.05 9.21 -1.59
N LEU A 113 21.97 9.23 -0.80
CA LEU A 113 21.39 8.03 -0.20
C LEU A 113 20.86 7.06 -1.27
N ARG A 114 20.18 7.60 -2.28
CA ARG A 114 19.69 6.80 -3.40
C ARG A 114 20.81 6.11 -4.15
N LYS A 115 21.86 6.87 -4.50
CA LYS A 115 23.04 6.33 -5.22
C LYS A 115 23.78 5.30 -4.39
N HIS A 116 23.91 5.51 -3.08
CA HIS A 116 24.51 4.52 -2.17
C HIS A 116 23.75 3.19 -2.25
N LEU A 117 22.42 3.20 -2.11
CA LEU A 117 21.59 2.00 -2.23
C LEU A 117 21.62 1.37 -3.63
N GLU A 118 21.81 2.16 -4.69
CA GLU A 118 21.91 1.66 -6.06
C GLU A 118 23.24 0.91 -6.29
N THR A 119 24.31 1.30 -5.60
CA THR A 119 25.64 0.72 -5.75
C THR A 119 25.95 -0.37 -4.74
N LEU A 120 25.08 -0.59 -3.76
CA LEU A 120 25.28 -1.59 -2.71
C LEU A 120 25.38 -3.00 -3.31
N ALA A 121 26.44 -3.72 -2.94
CA ALA A 121 26.66 -5.08 -3.42
C ALA A 121 25.60 -6.05 -2.90
N GLU A 122 25.22 -7.03 -3.72
CA GLU A 122 24.29 -8.08 -3.30
C GLU A 122 24.89 -8.87 -2.13
N GLY A 123 24.07 -9.09 -1.09
CA GLY A 123 24.47 -9.76 0.15
C GLY A 123 25.09 -8.86 1.23
N SER A 124 25.46 -7.60 0.91
CA SER A 124 26.03 -6.67 1.91
C SER A 124 24.98 -5.91 2.74
N GLY A 125 23.71 -6.07 2.44
CA GLY A 125 22.64 -5.27 3.05
C GLY A 125 22.52 -5.40 4.57
N ASP A 126 22.75 -6.59 5.12
CA ASP A 126 22.64 -6.80 6.58
C ASP A 126 23.74 -6.07 7.36
N HIS A 127 24.84 -5.70 6.70
CA HIS A 127 25.95 -4.95 7.28
C HIS A 127 25.87 -3.45 6.97
N ASP A 128 25.05 -3.03 6.01
CA ASP A 128 24.90 -1.62 5.63
C ASP A 128 23.92 -0.87 6.53
N PRO A 129 24.35 0.23 7.20
CA PRO A 129 23.49 0.96 8.13
C PRO A 129 22.25 1.56 7.47
N LEU A 130 22.39 2.14 6.26
CA LEU A 130 21.30 2.76 5.54
C LEU A 130 20.26 1.72 5.09
N TYR A 131 20.72 0.59 4.57
CA TYR A 131 19.81 -0.49 4.18
C TYR A 131 19.06 -1.08 5.38
N ARG A 132 19.73 -1.25 6.54
CA ARG A 132 19.08 -1.66 7.79
C ARG A 132 18.04 -0.66 8.26
N GLN A 133 18.34 0.64 8.20
CA GLN A 133 17.38 1.71 8.52
C GLN A 133 16.16 1.62 7.58
N ALA A 134 16.37 1.53 6.29
CA ALA A 134 15.30 1.41 5.31
C ALA A 134 14.46 0.13 5.50
N ARG A 135 15.11 -0.96 5.91
CA ARG A 135 14.43 -2.21 6.25
C ARG A 135 13.55 -2.06 7.51
N THR A 136 14.07 -1.44 8.57
CA THR A 136 13.31 -1.15 9.80
C THR A 136 12.11 -0.26 9.51
N MET A 137 12.29 0.79 8.73
CA MET A 137 11.19 1.64 8.24
C MET A 137 10.13 0.82 7.49
N SER A 138 10.55 -0.09 6.61
CA SER A 138 9.62 -0.95 5.87
C SER A 138 8.85 -1.95 6.77
N HIS A 139 9.41 -2.33 7.91
CA HIS A 139 8.73 -3.13 8.91
C HIS A 139 7.66 -2.29 9.65
N ARG A 140 8.01 -1.07 10.11
CA ARG A 140 7.03 -0.14 10.71
C ARG A 140 5.84 0.10 9.76
N PHE A 141 6.12 0.37 8.49
CA PHE A 141 5.09 0.52 7.47
C PHE A 141 4.18 -0.71 7.33
N ARG A 142 4.77 -1.91 7.29
CA ARG A 142 4.03 -3.17 7.26
C ARG A 142 3.18 -3.37 8.51
N ASP A 143 3.76 -3.11 9.67
CA ASP A 143 3.10 -3.36 10.96
C ASP A 143 1.90 -2.43 11.13
N SER A 144 2.02 -1.16 10.72
CA SER A 144 0.88 -0.22 10.69
C SER A 144 -0.22 -0.66 9.69
N ILE A 145 0.15 -1.24 8.54
CA ILE A 145 -0.83 -1.83 7.61
C ILE A 145 -1.58 -2.99 8.27
N LEU A 146 -0.85 -3.89 8.92
CA LEU A 146 -1.48 -5.04 9.58
C LEU A 146 -2.40 -4.61 10.72
N GLU A 147 -1.96 -3.65 11.54
CA GLU A 147 -2.77 -3.08 12.61
C GLU A 147 -4.07 -2.48 12.07
N MET A 148 -3.99 -1.69 10.99
CA MET A 148 -5.17 -1.11 10.33
C MET A 148 -6.10 -2.19 9.74
N LEU A 149 -5.53 -3.21 9.06
CA LEU A 149 -6.31 -4.25 8.39
C LEU A 149 -6.98 -5.24 9.36
N PHE A 150 -6.40 -5.46 10.54
CA PHE A 150 -6.88 -6.42 11.52
C PHE A 150 -7.47 -5.75 12.76
N ASP A 151 -7.68 -4.43 12.71
CA ASP A 151 -8.36 -3.71 13.78
C ASP A 151 -9.74 -4.31 14.05
N GLU A 152 -9.97 -4.73 15.31
CA GLU A 152 -11.22 -5.39 15.72
C GLU A 152 -12.40 -4.40 15.84
N GLN A 153 -12.11 -3.11 15.93
CA GLN A 153 -13.11 -2.06 16.11
C GLN A 153 -13.59 -1.48 14.78
N SER A 154 -12.97 -1.87 13.65
CA SER A 154 -13.32 -1.36 12.33
C SER A 154 -14.02 -2.40 11.46
N GLU A 155 -14.96 -1.92 10.63
CA GLU A 155 -15.57 -2.74 9.59
C GLU A 155 -14.53 -3.25 8.57
N LEU A 156 -13.45 -2.49 8.35
CA LEU A 156 -12.32 -2.91 7.54
C LEU A 156 -11.68 -4.19 8.10
N GLY A 157 -11.48 -4.27 9.41
CA GLY A 157 -10.94 -5.44 10.06
C GLY A 157 -11.85 -6.65 9.92
N LEU A 158 -13.17 -6.46 10.00
CA LEU A 158 -14.15 -7.52 9.74
C LEU A 158 -14.06 -7.99 8.29
N LEU A 159 -14.11 -7.07 7.31
CA LEU A 159 -14.03 -7.40 5.88
C LEU A 159 -12.70 -8.06 5.53
N THR A 160 -11.60 -7.63 6.14
CA THR A 160 -10.29 -8.26 5.94
C THR A 160 -10.30 -9.72 6.39
N ARG A 161 -10.91 -10.04 7.54
CA ARG A 161 -11.03 -11.43 8.01
C ARG A 161 -11.94 -12.29 7.15
N LEU A 162 -12.98 -11.69 6.56
CA LEU A 162 -13.94 -12.42 5.72
C LEU A 162 -13.43 -12.63 4.28
N TYR A 163 -12.78 -11.62 3.71
CA TYR A 163 -12.48 -11.57 2.27
C TYR A 163 -11.02 -11.27 1.96
N GLY A 164 -10.24 -10.82 2.94
CA GLY A 164 -8.84 -10.49 2.72
C GLY A 164 -7.97 -11.71 2.56
N VAL A 165 -7.21 -11.75 1.47
CA VAL A 165 -6.11 -12.70 1.27
C VAL A 165 -4.82 -12.01 1.72
N VAL A 166 -4.38 -12.26 2.94
CA VAL A 166 -3.20 -11.62 3.54
C VAL A 166 -2.14 -12.68 3.86
#